data_7b9f2b9c755f2f0809c8e69ed986cc3d
#
_entry.id   7b9f2b9c755f2f0809c8e69ed986cc3d
#
_cell.length_a   1.000
_cell.length_b   1.000
_cell.length_c   1.000
_cell.angle_alpha   90.00
_cell.angle_beta   90.00
_cell.angle_gamma   90.00
#
_symmetry.space_group_name_H-M   'P 1'
#
loop_
_entity.id
_entity.type
_entity.pdbx_description
1 polymer ?
#
loop_
_entity_poly.entity_id
_entity_poly.type
_entity_poly.pdbx_seq_one_letter_code
_entity_poly.pdbx_strand_id
1 'polypeptide(L)'
;MFQKRCFDIPGKMEKLSDTFTLNISMLSVKTIEHLIMGMFEPGKMGIYDDTSKAEFLLKYDELMPELEFKETMIYKVQTPAVFSKKVIYNGKESPHYFSPDEKEFGLYFLKNVSEKFKIFSGQKDDILNSDCDVKIISDSKKNIWNIGSNTGSSQRVVGYKYDFELTAPADLQRMVWMTRIGAKNSMGFGFVDVKKS
;
A
#
# COMPACT_ATOMS: atom_id res chain seq x y z
N MET A 1 -9.44 4.93 -11.46
CA MET A 1 -9.56 6.30 -10.89
C MET A 1 -10.74 6.32 -9.94
N PHE A 2 -10.48 6.27 -8.62
CA PHE A 2 -11.56 6.32 -7.64
C PHE A 2 -11.94 7.78 -7.42
N GLN A 3 -13.08 8.21 -7.93
CA GLN A 3 -13.67 9.47 -7.54
C GLN A 3 -14.50 9.23 -6.27
N LYS A 4 -13.94 9.62 -5.12
CA LYS A 4 -14.61 9.55 -3.82
C LYS A 4 -15.48 10.80 -3.67
N ARG A 5 -16.78 10.68 -3.84
CA ARG A 5 -17.74 11.57 -3.17
C ARG A 5 -18.34 10.80 -1.99
N CYS A 6 -17.94 11.17 -0.78
CA CYS A 6 -18.67 10.79 0.42
C CYS A 6 -19.86 11.72 0.56
N PHE A 7 -21.05 11.19 0.53
CA PHE A 7 -22.18 11.84 1.16
C PHE A 7 -22.16 11.48 2.66
N ASP A 8 -22.52 12.45 3.51
CA ASP A 8 -22.44 12.37 4.97
C ASP A 8 -23.47 11.42 5.60
N ILE A 9 -23.43 10.14 5.21
CA ILE A 9 -24.07 9.08 5.97
C ILE A 9 -22.93 8.33 6.67
N PRO A 10 -22.78 8.48 7.99
CA PRO A 10 -21.70 7.80 8.71
C PRO A 10 -21.72 6.30 8.43
N GLY A 11 -20.60 5.77 7.94
CA GLY A 11 -20.41 4.34 7.74
C GLY A 11 -20.89 3.73 6.43
N LYS A 12 -21.41 4.52 5.48
CA LYS A 12 -21.79 4.02 4.15
C LYS A 12 -20.90 4.61 3.05
N MET A 13 -20.50 3.77 2.12
CA MET A 13 -19.87 4.19 0.87
C MET A 13 -20.85 3.98 -0.27
N GLU A 14 -21.14 5.04 -1.02
CA GLU A 14 -21.95 4.95 -2.23
C GLU A 14 -21.06 4.88 -3.47
N LYS A 15 -21.35 3.93 -4.34
CA LYS A 15 -20.67 3.80 -5.62
C LYS A 15 -21.31 4.74 -6.63
N LEU A 16 -20.54 5.65 -7.18
CA LEU A 16 -21.00 6.65 -8.16
C LEU A 16 -20.79 6.24 -9.62
N SER A 17 -20.21 5.07 -9.88
CA SER A 17 -19.91 4.58 -11.22
C SER A 17 -20.37 3.14 -11.37
N ASP A 18 -20.82 2.76 -12.56
CA ASP A 18 -21.22 1.37 -12.86
C ASP A 18 -20.03 0.41 -12.93
N THR A 19 -18.82 0.95 -13.02
CA THR A 19 -17.58 0.16 -13.05
C THR A 19 -16.56 0.72 -12.07
N PHE A 20 -15.66 -0.14 -11.61
CA PHE A 20 -14.45 0.25 -10.89
C PHE A 20 -13.30 -0.68 -11.30
N THR A 21 -12.08 -0.21 -11.14
CA THR A 21 -10.87 -1.00 -11.38
C THR A 21 -10.24 -1.35 -10.04
N LEU A 22 -9.95 -2.65 -9.86
CA LEU A 22 -9.21 -3.15 -8.72
C LEU A 22 -7.78 -3.48 -9.17
N ASN A 23 -6.80 -2.77 -8.63
CA ASN A 23 -5.39 -3.06 -8.88
C ASN A 23 -4.87 -4.00 -7.81
N ILE A 24 -4.36 -5.17 -8.23
CA ILE A 24 -3.78 -6.18 -7.35
C ILE A 24 -2.32 -6.34 -7.73
N SER A 25 -1.42 -6.34 -6.74
CA SER A 25 -0.02 -6.71 -6.94
C SER A 25 0.39 -7.75 -5.92
N MET A 26 1.11 -8.76 -6.38
CA MET A 26 1.62 -9.87 -5.59
C MET A 26 2.99 -10.28 -6.10
N LEU A 27 3.82 -10.81 -5.21
CA LEU A 27 5.16 -11.31 -5.56
C LEU A 27 5.14 -12.58 -6.40
N SER A 28 4.14 -13.42 -6.20
CA SER A 28 4.05 -14.72 -6.85
C SER A 28 3.07 -14.66 -8.02
N VAL A 29 3.59 -14.83 -9.24
CA VAL A 29 2.80 -14.93 -10.47
C VAL A 29 1.77 -16.07 -10.34
N LYS A 30 2.20 -17.22 -9.83
CA LYS A 30 1.32 -18.38 -9.62
C LYS A 30 0.14 -18.07 -8.67
N THR A 31 0.38 -17.26 -7.64
CA THR A 31 -0.70 -16.84 -6.72
C THR A 31 -1.68 -15.90 -7.40
N ILE A 32 -1.19 -14.98 -8.25
CA ILE A 32 -2.07 -14.11 -9.05
C ILE A 32 -2.91 -14.94 -10.03
N GLU A 33 -2.30 -15.88 -10.74
CA GLU A 33 -3.01 -16.77 -11.67
C GLU A 33 -4.15 -17.52 -10.96
N HIS A 34 -3.89 -18.15 -9.81
CA HIS A 34 -4.91 -18.84 -9.03
C HIS A 34 -6.01 -17.90 -8.54
N LEU A 35 -5.66 -16.69 -8.11
CA LEU A 35 -6.64 -15.69 -7.68
C LEU A 35 -7.53 -15.27 -8.84
N ILE A 36 -6.95 -14.97 -10.00
CA ILE A 36 -7.69 -14.61 -11.23
C ILE A 36 -8.60 -15.76 -11.64
N MET A 37 -8.10 -16.98 -11.75
CA MET A 37 -8.91 -18.16 -12.09
C MET A 37 -10.08 -18.32 -11.13
N GLY A 38 -9.83 -18.23 -9.81
CA GLY A 38 -10.89 -18.36 -8.81
C GLY A 38 -11.92 -17.22 -8.83
N MET A 39 -11.56 -16.04 -9.32
CA MET A 39 -12.48 -14.91 -9.51
C MET A 39 -13.29 -15.03 -10.81
N PHE A 40 -12.67 -15.51 -11.89
CA PHE A 40 -13.33 -15.60 -13.21
C PHE A 40 -14.22 -16.84 -13.34
N GLU A 41 -13.91 -17.94 -12.67
CA GLU A 41 -14.72 -19.15 -12.72
C GLU A 41 -16.18 -18.90 -12.28
N PRO A 42 -16.47 -18.23 -11.14
CA PRO A 42 -17.82 -17.82 -10.78
C PRO A 42 -18.31 -16.57 -11.54
N GLY A 43 -17.42 -15.82 -12.21
CA GLY A 43 -17.73 -14.57 -12.91
C GLY A 43 -18.23 -13.44 -12.01
N LYS A 44 -18.16 -13.62 -10.69
CA LYS A 44 -18.69 -12.68 -9.70
C LYS A 44 -17.74 -12.55 -8.52
N MET A 45 -17.67 -11.34 -7.97
CA MET A 45 -16.96 -11.04 -6.72
C MET A 45 -17.92 -10.43 -5.73
N GLY A 46 -17.99 -10.98 -4.52
CA GLY A 46 -18.78 -10.43 -3.41
C GLY A 46 -17.88 -9.70 -2.41
N ILE A 47 -18.30 -8.51 -2.00
CA ILE A 47 -17.75 -7.81 -0.84
C ILE A 47 -18.88 -7.66 0.17
N TYR A 48 -18.68 -8.13 1.38
CA TYR A 48 -19.72 -8.13 2.41
C TYR A 48 -19.12 -7.91 3.80
N ASP A 49 -19.93 -7.33 4.66
CA ASP A 49 -19.73 -7.28 6.12
C ASP A 49 -21.04 -7.74 6.81
N ASP A 50 -21.11 -7.60 8.14
CA ASP A 50 -22.27 -8.05 8.92
C ASP A 50 -23.59 -7.32 8.56
N THR A 51 -23.52 -6.19 7.87
CA THR A 51 -24.66 -5.30 7.60
C THR A 51 -24.90 -5.03 6.12
N SER A 52 -23.92 -5.30 5.28
CA SER A 52 -23.94 -4.89 3.86
C SER A 52 -23.31 -5.93 2.97
N LYS A 53 -23.89 -6.10 1.77
CA LYS A 53 -23.36 -6.97 0.72
C LYS A 53 -23.37 -6.23 -0.61
N ALA A 54 -22.27 -6.31 -1.36
CA ALA A 54 -22.19 -5.84 -2.74
C ALA A 54 -21.64 -6.95 -3.62
N GLU A 55 -22.28 -7.21 -4.75
CA GLU A 55 -21.82 -8.16 -5.76
C GLU A 55 -21.38 -7.39 -7.02
N PHE A 56 -20.28 -7.83 -7.60
CA PHE A 56 -19.69 -7.24 -8.79
C PHE A 56 -19.49 -8.31 -9.85
N LEU A 57 -19.83 -7.99 -11.08
CA LEU A 57 -19.49 -8.84 -12.23
C LEU A 57 -18.09 -8.47 -12.71
N LEU A 58 -17.25 -9.48 -12.92
CA LEU A 58 -15.95 -9.31 -13.55
C LEU A 58 -16.17 -9.10 -15.06
N LYS A 59 -15.67 -7.99 -15.58
CA LYS A 59 -15.79 -7.67 -17.01
C LYS A 59 -14.55 -8.10 -17.78
N TYR A 60 -13.37 -7.80 -17.28
CA TYR A 60 -12.08 -8.12 -17.89
C TYR A 60 -10.97 -8.03 -16.83
N ASP A 61 -9.88 -8.67 -17.11
CA ASP A 61 -8.59 -8.51 -16.43
C ASP A 61 -7.53 -8.02 -17.41
N GLU A 62 -6.54 -7.34 -16.89
CA GLU A 62 -5.42 -6.83 -17.65
C GLU A 62 -4.15 -6.99 -16.82
N LEU A 63 -3.14 -7.62 -17.41
CA LEU A 63 -1.81 -7.65 -16.80
C LEU A 63 -1.13 -6.31 -17.07
N MET A 64 -0.63 -5.69 -16.00
CA MET A 64 0.19 -4.49 -16.14
C MET A 64 1.46 -4.82 -16.96
N PRO A 65 1.84 -3.95 -17.91
CA PRO A 65 3.05 -4.16 -18.68
C PRO A 65 4.27 -4.25 -17.77
N GLU A 66 5.23 -5.05 -18.16
CA GLU A 66 6.49 -5.16 -17.47
C GLU A 66 7.22 -3.80 -17.49
N LEU A 67 7.68 -3.37 -16.31
CA LEU A 67 8.39 -2.11 -16.16
C LEU A 67 9.90 -2.37 -16.19
N GLU A 68 10.62 -1.50 -16.88
CA GLU A 68 12.07 -1.43 -16.77
C GLU A 68 12.43 -0.66 -15.48
N PHE A 69 13.07 -1.34 -14.54
CA PHE A 69 13.49 -0.74 -13.28
C PHE A 69 14.90 -0.18 -13.39
N LYS A 70 15.03 1.12 -13.13
CA LYS A 70 16.28 1.87 -13.11
C LYS A 70 16.74 2.05 -11.66
N GLU A 71 18.01 2.42 -11.49
CA GLU A 71 18.59 2.70 -10.18
C GLU A 71 17.87 3.83 -9.45
N THR A 72 17.41 4.85 -10.16
CA THR A 72 16.61 5.94 -9.59
C THR A 72 15.24 5.97 -10.26
N MET A 73 14.20 5.90 -9.45
CA MET A 73 12.82 5.93 -9.92
C MET A 73 11.95 6.85 -9.07
N ILE A 74 10.96 7.45 -9.70
CA ILE A 74 9.96 8.28 -9.03
C ILE A 74 8.66 7.50 -8.87
N TYR A 75 8.17 7.46 -7.64
CA TYR A 75 6.93 6.80 -7.27
C TYR A 75 5.89 7.77 -6.74
N LYS A 76 4.64 7.45 -6.99
CA LYS A 76 3.48 8.09 -6.39
C LYS A 76 2.77 7.12 -5.45
N VAL A 77 2.56 7.52 -4.21
CA VAL A 77 1.79 6.75 -3.23
C VAL A 77 0.29 6.89 -3.53
N GLN A 78 -0.29 5.88 -4.15
CA GLN A 78 -1.69 5.86 -4.58
C GLN A 78 -2.66 5.66 -3.43
N THR A 79 -2.32 4.73 -2.51
CA THR A 79 -3.04 4.55 -1.24
C THR A 79 -2.12 4.89 -0.09
N PRO A 80 -2.61 5.52 1.01
CA PRO A 80 -1.74 6.02 2.05
C PRO A 80 -0.78 4.98 2.61
N ALA A 81 0.48 5.33 2.73
CA ALA A 81 1.50 4.49 3.33
C ALA A 81 1.55 4.70 4.84
N VAL A 82 1.67 3.61 5.59
CA VAL A 82 1.70 3.60 7.04
C VAL A 82 3.08 3.19 7.52
N PHE A 83 3.78 4.11 8.18
CA PHE A 83 5.04 3.84 8.86
C PHE A 83 4.85 4.13 10.35
N SER A 84 5.13 3.18 11.20
CA SER A 84 4.93 3.36 12.64
C SER A 84 5.95 2.58 13.46
N LYS A 85 6.23 3.09 14.66
CA LYS A 85 6.94 2.36 15.70
C LYS A 85 6.10 2.32 16.97
N LYS A 86 6.27 1.29 17.78
CA LYS A 86 5.71 1.24 19.11
C LYS A 86 6.51 2.19 20.02
N VAL A 87 5.81 3.01 20.76
CA VAL A 87 6.37 3.88 21.79
C VAL A 87 5.64 3.67 23.10
N ILE A 88 6.32 3.84 24.22
CA ILE A 88 5.71 3.81 25.54
C ILE A 88 5.40 5.25 25.93
N TYR A 89 4.13 5.57 26.10
CA TYR A 89 3.67 6.86 26.60
C TYR A 89 2.82 6.64 27.85
N ASN A 90 3.24 7.25 28.97
CA ASN A 90 2.60 7.07 30.30
C ASN A 90 2.40 5.59 30.69
N GLY A 91 3.41 4.74 30.43
CA GLY A 91 3.36 3.31 30.75
C GLY A 91 2.47 2.45 29.84
N LYS A 92 1.89 3.03 28.79
CA LYS A 92 1.08 2.32 27.80
C LYS A 92 1.77 2.31 26.44
N GLU A 93 1.76 1.15 25.79
CA GLU A 93 2.20 1.05 24.38
C GLU A 93 1.21 1.80 23.46
N SER A 94 1.74 2.67 22.63
CA SER A 94 0.97 3.33 21.57
C SER A 94 1.78 3.40 20.28
N PRO A 95 1.15 3.39 19.11
CA PRO A 95 1.85 3.58 17.85
C PRO A 95 2.18 5.06 17.64
N HIS A 96 3.45 5.38 17.40
CA HIS A 96 3.85 6.63 16.77
C HIS A 96 3.84 6.43 15.26
N TYR A 97 3.08 7.23 14.53
CA TYR A 97 2.99 7.20 13.07
C TYR A 97 3.86 8.30 12.47
N PHE A 98 4.86 7.91 11.70
CA PHE A 98 5.80 8.86 11.08
C PHE A 98 5.15 9.66 9.97
N SER A 99 5.31 10.99 10.03
CA SER A 99 5.07 11.89 8.91
C SER A 99 6.27 11.86 7.95
N PRO A 100 6.05 11.97 6.62
CA PRO A 100 7.14 12.15 5.67
C PRO A 100 8.04 13.37 5.94
N ASP A 101 7.54 14.35 6.69
CA ASP A 101 8.27 15.56 7.06
C ASP A 101 9.20 15.38 8.28
N GLU A 102 9.10 14.23 8.97
CA GLU A 102 9.96 13.92 10.13
C GLU A 102 11.38 13.52 9.65
N LYS A 103 12.41 14.00 10.33
CA LYS A 103 13.82 13.72 9.98
C LYS A 103 14.14 12.22 9.94
N GLU A 104 13.50 11.43 10.79
CA GLU A 104 13.71 9.99 10.91
C GLU A 104 12.95 9.19 9.84
N PHE A 105 12.04 9.82 9.09
CA PHE A 105 11.15 9.12 8.17
C PHE A 105 11.92 8.30 7.13
N GLY A 106 12.92 8.89 6.48
CA GLY A 106 13.74 8.22 5.46
C GLY A 106 14.39 6.94 5.99
N LEU A 107 14.91 6.99 7.21
CA LEU A 107 15.50 5.81 7.87
C LEU A 107 14.47 4.68 8.06
N TYR A 108 13.27 5.02 8.55
CA TYR A 108 12.21 4.02 8.74
C TYR A 108 11.65 3.50 7.43
N PHE A 109 11.60 4.33 6.40
CA PHE A 109 11.25 3.92 5.05
C PHE A 109 12.24 2.86 4.52
N LEU A 110 13.52 3.19 4.49
CA LEU A 110 14.58 2.31 3.99
C LEU A 110 14.65 1.01 4.81
N LYS A 111 14.53 1.10 6.14
CA LYS A 111 14.47 -0.08 7.01
C LYS A 111 13.31 -1.01 6.64
N ASN A 112 12.11 -0.48 6.44
CA ASN A 112 10.95 -1.27 6.04
C ASN A 112 11.16 -1.96 4.68
N VAL A 113 11.73 -1.24 3.71
CA VAL A 113 12.02 -1.76 2.37
C VAL A 113 13.09 -2.85 2.45
N SER A 114 14.16 -2.64 3.24
CA SER A 114 15.21 -3.65 3.44
C SER A 114 14.68 -4.92 4.10
N GLU A 115 13.89 -4.79 5.16
CA GLU A 115 13.28 -5.95 5.83
C GLU A 115 12.42 -6.78 4.87
N LYS A 116 11.62 -6.13 4.03
CA LYS A 116 10.83 -6.80 2.99
C LYS A 116 11.72 -7.47 1.94
N PHE A 117 12.79 -6.80 1.53
CA PHE A 117 13.71 -7.34 0.54
C PHE A 117 14.45 -8.58 1.04
N LYS A 118 14.88 -8.60 2.30
CA LYS A 118 15.46 -9.79 2.94
C LYS A 118 14.53 -11.00 2.88
N ILE A 119 13.25 -10.79 3.17
CA ILE A 119 12.24 -11.86 3.10
C ILE A 119 12.03 -12.30 1.65
N PHE A 120 12.00 -11.37 0.71
CA PHE A 120 11.77 -11.63 -0.71
C PHE A 120 12.95 -12.37 -1.37
N SER A 121 14.18 -11.91 -1.13
CA SER A 121 15.39 -12.45 -1.77
C SER A 121 15.95 -13.68 -1.05
N GLY A 122 15.52 -13.93 0.19
CA GLY A 122 16.12 -14.94 1.07
C GLY A 122 17.54 -14.58 1.55
N GLN A 123 18.03 -13.38 1.24
CA GLN A 123 19.33 -12.90 1.66
C GLN A 123 19.30 -12.45 3.12
N LYS A 124 20.39 -12.73 3.86
CA LYS A 124 20.53 -12.30 5.25
C LYS A 124 21.20 -10.94 5.40
N ASP A 125 21.96 -10.52 4.38
CA ASP A 125 22.72 -9.29 4.42
C ASP A 125 21.82 -8.06 4.24
N ASP A 126 22.25 -6.95 4.86
CA ASP A 126 21.53 -5.69 4.76
C ASP A 126 21.87 -5.03 3.42
N ILE A 127 20.85 -4.88 2.57
CA ILE A 127 21.00 -4.22 1.27
C ILE A 127 21.12 -2.69 1.39
N LEU A 128 20.94 -2.16 2.61
CA LEU A 128 21.07 -0.73 2.92
C LEU A 128 22.54 -0.27 3.00
N ASN A 129 23.42 -0.89 2.22
CA ASN A 129 24.74 -0.33 1.98
C ASN A 129 24.56 1.06 1.34
N SER A 130 25.57 1.89 1.44
CA SER A 130 25.68 3.32 1.13
C SER A 130 24.94 3.89 -0.10
N ASP A 131 24.31 3.03 -0.92
CA ASP A 131 23.78 3.38 -2.24
C ASP A 131 22.25 3.48 -2.30
N CYS A 132 21.56 3.29 -1.16
CA CYS A 132 20.10 3.46 -1.11
C CYS A 132 19.73 4.80 -0.47
N ASP A 133 18.90 5.59 -1.17
CA ASP A 133 18.40 6.87 -0.68
C ASP A 133 16.92 7.05 -1.04
N VAL A 134 16.20 7.77 -0.20
CA VAL A 134 14.80 8.15 -0.45
C VAL A 134 14.60 9.63 -0.20
N LYS A 135 14.03 10.31 -1.20
CA LYS A 135 13.67 11.74 -1.11
C LYS A 135 12.18 11.93 -1.31
N ILE A 136 11.53 12.63 -0.41
CA ILE A 136 10.14 13.06 -0.59
C ILE A 136 10.15 14.29 -1.50
N ILE A 137 9.41 14.22 -2.61
CA ILE A 137 9.45 15.23 -3.68
C ILE A 137 8.11 15.96 -3.90
N SER A 138 7.14 15.72 -3.03
CA SER A 138 5.87 16.44 -3.02
C SER A 138 5.39 16.70 -1.60
N ASP A 139 4.43 17.60 -1.43
CA ASP A 139 3.70 17.76 -0.19
C ASP A 139 3.05 16.45 0.26
N SER A 140 3.04 16.21 1.56
CA SER A 140 2.44 15.03 2.15
C SER A 140 0.98 15.27 2.52
N LYS A 141 0.08 14.34 2.15
CA LYS A 141 -1.34 14.38 2.53
C LYS A 141 -1.63 13.34 3.59
N LYS A 142 -1.89 13.80 4.81
CA LYS A 142 -2.29 12.96 5.94
C LYS A 142 -3.69 12.40 5.74
N ASN A 143 -3.86 11.12 6.06
CA ASN A 143 -5.14 10.41 6.09
C ASN A 143 -5.25 9.60 7.39
N ILE A 144 -6.45 9.56 7.96
CA ILE A 144 -6.73 8.88 9.23
C ILE A 144 -7.90 7.93 9.03
N TRP A 145 -7.78 6.71 9.54
CA TRP A 145 -8.84 5.70 9.54
C TRP A 145 -9.01 5.11 10.94
N ASN A 146 -10.26 4.79 11.26
CA ASN A 146 -10.58 3.95 12.41
C ASN A 146 -10.94 2.57 11.87
N ILE A 147 -10.14 1.57 12.18
CA ILE A 147 -10.31 0.19 11.73
C ILE A 147 -10.90 -0.60 12.89
N GLY A 148 -11.88 -1.47 12.61
CA GLY A 148 -12.51 -2.30 13.63
C GLY A 148 -13.46 -1.54 14.55
N SER A 149 -14.07 -0.45 14.08
CA SER A 149 -15.00 0.35 14.88
C SER A 149 -16.21 -0.45 15.40
N ASN A 150 -16.57 -1.53 14.72
CA ASN A 150 -17.72 -2.38 15.07
C ASN A 150 -17.33 -3.59 15.96
N THR A 151 -16.05 -3.82 16.23
CA THR A 151 -15.56 -5.03 16.95
C THR A 151 -15.16 -4.78 18.40
N GLY A 152 -15.43 -3.61 18.96
CA GLY A 152 -15.01 -3.24 20.32
C GLY A 152 -13.50 -2.95 20.45
N SER A 153 -12.71 -3.14 19.41
CA SER A 153 -11.26 -2.88 19.35
C SER A 153 -10.91 -1.93 18.21
N SER A 154 -11.46 -0.72 18.25
CA SER A 154 -11.15 0.31 17.25
C SER A 154 -9.67 0.70 17.29
N GLN A 155 -8.97 0.56 16.20
CA GLN A 155 -7.60 1.04 16.04
C GLN A 155 -7.55 2.24 15.10
N ARG A 156 -7.07 3.38 15.60
CA ARG A 156 -6.76 4.53 14.75
C ARG A 156 -5.47 4.28 13.99
N VAL A 157 -5.53 4.38 12.65
CA VAL A 157 -4.38 4.23 11.74
C VAL A 157 -4.16 5.55 11.02
N VAL A 158 -2.92 6.01 10.99
CA VAL A 158 -2.50 7.22 10.26
C VAL A 158 -1.55 6.82 9.15
N GLY A 159 -1.80 7.28 7.95
CA GLY A 159 -0.93 7.10 6.79
C GLY A 159 -0.89 8.34 5.92
N TYR A 160 0.06 8.39 5.02
CA TYR A 160 0.33 9.57 4.19
C TYR A 160 0.40 9.21 2.72
N LYS A 161 -0.06 10.12 1.87
CA LYS A 161 0.16 10.11 0.42
C LYS A 161 1.17 11.20 0.06
N TYR A 162 2.13 10.84 -0.76
CA TYR A 162 3.21 11.71 -1.25
C TYR A 162 3.82 11.11 -2.51
N ASP A 163 4.63 11.86 -3.21
CA ASP A 163 5.51 11.36 -4.26
C ASP A 163 6.93 11.28 -3.69
N PHE A 164 7.68 10.26 -4.07
CA PHE A 164 9.06 10.08 -3.62
C PHE A 164 9.97 9.58 -4.74
N GLU A 165 11.22 9.96 -4.67
CA GLU A 165 12.31 9.42 -5.45
C GLU A 165 13.03 8.37 -4.62
N LEU A 166 13.24 7.20 -5.19
CA LEU A 166 14.01 6.12 -4.57
C LEU A 166 15.22 5.80 -5.44
N THR A 167 16.42 5.90 -4.86
CA THR A 167 17.65 5.38 -5.45
C THR A 167 17.96 4.05 -4.78
N ALA A 168 18.03 2.97 -5.56
CA ALA A 168 18.24 1.62 -5.07
C ALA A 168 18.50 0.65 -6.23
N PRO A 169 19.08 -0.53 -6.01
CA PRO A 169 19.21 -1.56 -7.04
C PRO A 169 17.88 -1.94 -7.69
N ALA A 170 17.90 -2.28 -8.98
CA ALA A 170 16.71 -2.59 -9.77
C ALA A 170 15.80 -3.66 -9.16
N ASP A 171 16.36 -4.69 -8.53
CA ASP A 171 15.60 -5.76 -7.87
C ASP A 171 14.83 -5.23 -6.65
N LEU A 172 15.42 -4.29 -5.91
CA LEU A 172 14.75 -3.63 -4.79
C LEU A 172 13.65 -2.70 -5.30
N GLN A 173 13.87 -1.96 -6.37
CA GLN A 173 12.85 -1.15 -7.04
C GLN A 173 11.66 -2.01 -7.47
N ARG A 174 11.94 -3.15 -8.13
CA ARG A 174 10.93 -4.14 -8.52
C ARG A 174 10.13 -4.64 -7.32
N MET A 175 10.82 -5.01 -6.24
CA MET A 175 10.18 -5.47 -5.02
C MET A 175 9.27 -4.39 -4.42
N VAL A 176 9.71 -3.14 -4.33
CA VAL A 176 8.90 -2.00 -3.82
C VAL A 176 7.61 -1.85 -4.63
N TRP A 177 7.70 -1.92 -5.96
CA TRP A 177 6.52 -1.82 -6.83
C TRP A 177 5.55 -2.99 -6.62
N MET A 178 6.06 -4.22 -6.44
CA MET A 178 5.25 -5.42 -6.28
C MET A 178 4.66 -5.57 -4.87
N THR A 179 5.43 -5.25 -3.81
CA THR A 179 5.04 -5.51 -2.41
C THR A 179 4.47 -4.32 -1.69
N ARG A 180 4.56 -3.13 -2.31
CA ARG A 180 4.12 -1.87 -1.69
C ARG A 180 5.04 -1.44 -0.53
N ILE A 181 4.84 -0.22 -0.02
CA ILE A 181 5.64 0.36 1.06
C ILE A 181 4.87 0.41 2.38
N GLY A 182 5.61 0.48 3.48
CA GLY A 182 5.05 0.60 4.83
C GLY A 182 4.36 -0.68 5.33
N ALA A 183 3.50 -0.52 6.30
CA ALA A 183 2.76 -1.58 6.96
C ALA A 183 1.30 -1.66 6.48
N LYS A 184 0.58 -2.73 6.88
CA LYS A 184 -0.84 -2.98 6.60
C LYS A 184 -1.17 -3.09 5.10
N ASN A 185 -0.25 -3.60 4.30
CA ASN A 185 -0.42 -3.72 2.85
C ASN A 185 -1.59 -4.65 2.46
N SER A 186 -1.86 -5.72 3.22
CA SER A 186 -3.02 -6.61 3.04
C SER A 186 -4.36 -5.89 3.19
N MET A 187 -4.39 -4.74 3.85
CA MET A 187 -5.56 -3.88 4.00
C MET A 187 -5.63 -2.78 2.94
N GLY A 188 -4.80 -2.85 1.89
CA GLY A 188 -4.77 -1.88 0.79
C GLY A 188 -3.92 -0.64 1.03
N PHE A 189 -3.17 -0.56 2.13
CA PHE A 189 -2.26 0.56 2.39
C PHE A 189 -0.95 0.44 1.60
N GLY A 190 -0.33 1.60 1.31
CA GLY A 190 1.02 1.69 0.76
C GLY A 190 1.16 1.29 -0.69
N PHE A 191 0.08 1.24 -1.48
CA PHE A 191 0.16 0.99 -2.92
C PHE A 191 0.89 2.14 -3.60
N VAL A 192 1.90 1.80 -4.37
CA VAL A 192 2.71 2.74 -5.14
C VAL A 192 2.63 2.43 -6.62
N ASP A 193 2.77 3.45 -7.43
CA ASP A 193 2.90 3.33 -8.88
C ASP A 193 4.03 4.23 -9.37
N VAL A 194 4.67 3.83 -10.47
CA VAL A 194 5.73 4.62 -11.08
C VAL A 194 5.12 5.87 -11.71
N LYS A 195 5.67 7.03 -11.36
CA LYS A 195 5.25 8.30 -11.96
C LYS A 195 5.82 8.37 -13.39
N LYS A 196 4.94 8.33 -14.36
CA LYS A 196 5.34 8.58 -15.75
C LYS A 196 5.81 10.03 -15.86
N SER A 197 7.04 10.22 -16.33
CA SER A 197 7.61 11.53 -16.71
C SER A 197 6.88 12.12 -17.90
#